data_01e0b96829e7823f29badddab369952d
#
_entry.id   01e0b96829e7823f29badddab369952d
#
_cell.length_a   1.000
_cell.length_b   1.000
_cell.length_c   1.000
_cell.angle_alpha   90.00
_cell.angle_beta   90.00
_cell.angle_gamma   90.00
#
_symmetry.space_group_name_H-M   'P 1'
#
loop_
_entity.id
_entity.type
_entity.pdbx_description
1 polymer ?
#
loop_
_entity_poly.entity_id
_entity_poly.type
_entity_poly.pdbx_seq_one_letter_code
_entity_poly.pdbx_strand_id
1 'polypeptide(L)'
;SILIGGLIVFLFGLYDDIHDLPPKMKVLGQVAAALIVIFYGGISLKGFTIPYIPTILSYSIALIVNLGWIVGITNAVNLIDGLDGLCGGISMIVLITTGLISIHYGRTDITSLTLLLAGSIGGFLVFNFHPAKIFMGDCGALFIGFMLSVISLLGFGFKSSTFFTLGAPIVVLAVPIMDTLIAIIRRKVHHQRFDEADKGHLHHKLMFSLELGQTKSVLILYIATALFSICSFIHIYSVTASILLFALLLLVFEIFVEYTNMISRKYKPILTILNIFLKRDDLPKIKESKTYLMIAKRHHVKYILIGFLCAVIAVSGVLVYHNHNDKKPVVNTPVITYAMPNHPTSLMKSVHEDINASHTKRNTCQNVAALFAIDFFTISNKKKDEIGGAQYFYSDRLDNFEEFAKSSYYENVNDMIENKTNLDEVTTYEVNYTRASDVTLSGLEDYEYTDVGLEITFNKKNFYYNYQTINVKVTLIEKNNRFSVVSLDFNNGVSE
;
A
#
# COMPACT_ATOMS: atom_id res chain seq x y z
N SER A 1 -4.47 -11.85 -15.12
CA SER A 1 -3.09 -12.27 -14.79
C SER A 1 -3.00 -12.94 -13.42
N ILE A 2 -3.54 -12.31 -12.35
CA ILE A 2 -3.49 -12.84 -10.97
C ILE A 2 -4.10 -14.25 -10.87
N LEU A 3 -5.30 -14.44 -11.42
CA LEU A 3 -5.96 -15.75 -11.40
C LEU A 3 -5.18 -16.81 -12.18
N ILE A 4 -4.60 -16.44 -13.32
CA ILE A 4 -3.79 -17.38 -14.13
C ILE A 4 -2.51 -17.76 -13.36
N GLY A 5 -1.79 -16.78 -12.81
CA GLY A 5 -0.60 -17.03 -11.99
C GLY A 5 -0.92 -17.85 -10.75
N GLY A 6 -2.01 -17.51 -10.05
CA GLY A 6 -2.49 -18.28 -8.89
C GLY A 6 -2.86 -19.72 -9.24
N LEU A 7 -3.53 -19.94 -10.37
CA LEU A 7 -3.85 -21.28 -10.86
C LEU A 7 -2.59 -22.12 -11.16
N ILE A 8 -1.59 -21.50 -11.78
CA ILE A 8 -0.30 -22.19 -12.06
C ILE A 8 0.34 -22.63 -10.75
N VAL A 9 0.49 -21.71 -9.78
CA VAL A 9 1.12 -22.02 -8.49
C VAL A 9 0.32 -23.09 -7.73
N PHE A 10 -1.02 -22.99 -7.76
CA PHE A 10 -1.92 -23.99 -7.17
C PHE A 10 -1.72 -25.38 -7.81
N LEU A 11 -1.67 -25.48 -9.13
CA LEU A 11 -1.50 -26.76 -9.83
C LEU A 11 -0.12 -27.39 -9.56
N PHE A 12 0.94 -26.58 -9.48
CA PHE A 12 2.26 -27.07 -9.09
C PHE A 12 2.26 -27.56 -7.64
N GLY A 13 1.62 -26.84 -6.71
CA GLY A 13 1.47 -27.25 -5.33
C GLY A 13 0.62 -28.53 -5.18
N LEU A 14 -0.48 -28.65 -5.93
CA LEU A 14 -1.32 -29.84 -5.94
C LEU A 14 -0.57 -31.06 -6.48
N TYR A 15 0.22 -30.87 -7.55
CA TYR A 15 1.06 -31.93 -8.08
C TYR A 15 2.13 -32.35 -7.07
N ASP A 16 2.69 -31.39 -6.33
CA ASP A 16 3.66 -31.64 -5.27
C ASP A 16 3.07 -32.43 -4.10
N ASP A 17 1.88 -32.09 -3.65
CA ASP A 17 1.16 -32.81 -2.58
C ASP A 17 0.90 -34.30 -2.95
N ILE A 18 0.88 -34.61 -4.27
CA ILE A 18 0.63 -36.00 -4.75
C ILE A 18 1.93 -36.76 -5.08
N HIS A 19 2.96 -36.08 -5.63
CA HIS A 19 4.12 -36.71 -6.27
C HIS A 19 5.50 -36.25 -5.77
N ASP A 20 5.59 -35.47 -4.72
CA ASP A 20 6.85 -34.90 -4.17
C ASP A 20 7.77 -34.29 -5.23
N LEU A 21 7.48 -33.05 -5.65
CA LEU A 21 8.27 -32.34 -6.64
C LEU A 21 9.64 -31.90 -6.10
N PRO A 22 10.69 -32.00 -6.91
CA PRO A 22 11.98 -31.44 -6.54
C PRO A 22 11.89 -29.93 -6.39
N PRO A 23 12.60 -29.30 -5.43
CA PRO A 23 12.49 -27.86 -5.15
C PRO A 23 12.68 -26.96 -6.37
N LYS A 24 13.52 -27.37 -7.33
CA LYS A 24 13.75 -26.60 -8.57
C LYS A 24 12.49 -26.49 -9.43
N MET A 25 11.66 -27.52 -9.48
CA MET A 25 10.41 -27.50 -10.25
C MET A 25 9.35 -26.62 -9.58
N LYS A 26 9.26 -26.63 -8.24
CA LYS A 26 8.40 -25.70 -7.50
C LYS A 26 8.76 -24.23 -7.81
N VAL A 27 10.05 -23.90 -7.76
CA VAL A 27 10.54 -22.56 -8.09
C VAL A 27 10.25 -22.20 -9.56
N LEU A 28 10.38 -23.15 -10.51
CA LEU A 28 10.06 -22.90 -11.91
C LEU A 28 8.60 -22.48 -12.11
N GLY A 29 7.66 -23.18 -11.46
CA GLY A 29 6.23 -22.83 -11.47
C GLY A 29 5.95 -21.44 -10.89
N GLN A 30 6.61 -21.09 -9.79
CA GLN A 30 6.49 -19.77 -9.16
C GLN A 30 7.06 -18.66 -10.07
N VAL A 31 8.21 -18.87 -10.71
CA VAL A 31 8.81 -17.93 -11.67
C VAL A 31 7.89 -17.73 -12.87
N ALA A 32 7.33 -18.80 -13.44
CA ALA A 32 6.39 -18.70 -14.55
C ALA A 32 5.14 -17.87 -14.18
N ALA A 33 4.57 -18.12 -13.00
CA ALA A 33 3.43 -17.35 -12.48
C ALA A 33 3.80 -15.87 -12.25
N ALA A 34 4.98 -15.61 -11.69
CA ALA A 34 5.47 -14.25 -11.44
C ALA A 34 5.68 -13.47 -12.75
N LEU A 35 6.25 -14.10 -13.79
CA LEU A 35 6.42 -13.48 -15.10
C LEU A 35 5.07 -13.10 -15.74
N ILE A 36 4.04 -13.95 -15.63
CA ILE A 36 2.70 -13.65 -16.13
C ILE A 36 2.12 -12.42 -15.40
N VAL A 37 2.27 -12.34 -14.09
CA VAL A 37 1.77 -11.20 -13.31
C VAL A 37 2.52 -9.91 -13.65
N ILE A 38 3.83 -9.99 -13.82
CA ILE A 38 4.66 -8.81 -14.13
C ILE A 38 4.40 -8.33 -15.57
N PHE A 39 4.51 -9.21 -16.56
CA PHE A 39 4.46 -8.80 -17.97
C PHE A 39 3.03 -8.66 -18.51
N TYR A 40 2.16 -9.62 -18.23
CA TYR A 40 0.77 -9.57 -18.69
C TYR A 40 -0.14 -8.79 -17.76
N GLY A 41 0.15 -8.79 -16.44
CA GLY A 41 -0.61 -8.06 -15.44
C GLY A 41 -0.15 -6.62 -15.22
N GLY A 42 1.03 -6.25 -15.67
CA GLY A 42 1.64 -4.94 -15.38
C GLY A 42 1.84 -4.68 -13.88
N ILE A 43 1.86 -5.75 -13.07
CA ILE A 43 1.98 -5.66 -11.61
C ILE A 43 3.46 -5.73 -11.26
N SER A 44 4.02 -4.58 -10.92
CA SER A 44 5.42 -4.43 -10.55
C SER A 44 5.59 -3.24 -9.62
N LEU A 45 6.73 -3.16 -8.97
CA LEU A 45 7.14 -1.97 -8.21
C LEU A 45 7.29 -0.80 -9.18
N LYS A 46 6.25 0.05 -9.25
CA LYS A 46 6.26 1.24 -10.12
C LYS A 46 7.19 2.30 -9.51
N GLY A 47 7.93 3.01 -10.37
CA GLY A 47 8.81 4.10 -9.94
C GLY A 47 10.15 3.65 -9.34
N PHE A 48 10.54 2.38 -9.49
CA PHE A 48 11.87 1.91 -9.10
C PHE A 48 12.91 2.39 -10.11
N THR A 49 13.25 3.68 -10.03
CA THR A 49 14.37 4.26 -10.77
C THR A 49 15.50 4.54 -9.77
N ILE A 50 16.67 4.01 -10.08
CA ILE A 50 17.85 4.29 -9.25
C ILE A 50 18.54 5.50 -9.87
N PRO A 51 18.70 6.62 -9.15
CA PRO A 51 19.40 7.79 -9.64
C PRO A 51 20.80 7.39 -10.16
N TYR A 52 21.22 7.99 -11.28
CA TYR A 52 22.53 7.77 -11.90
C TYR A 52 22.75 6.40 -12.57
N ILE A 53 21.74 5.54 -12.67
CA ILE A 53 21.83 4.25 -13.37
C ILE A 53 21.06 4.33 -14.70
N PRO A 54 21.62 3.77 -15.81
CA PRO A 54 20.90 3.72 -17.08
C PRO A 54 19.54 3.04 -16.95
N THR A 55 18.54 3.56 -17.65
CA THR A 55 17.14 3.12 -17.58
C THR A 55 16.98 1.62 -17.81
N ILE A 56 17.69 1.04 -18.78
CA ILE A 56 17.65 -0.41 -19.07
C ILE A 56 18.13 -1.22 -17.87
N LEU A 57 19.19 -0.78 -17.18
CA LEU A 57 19.71 -1.47 -16.01
C LEU A 57 18.77 -1.34 -14.81
N SER A 58 18.13 -0.17 -14.64
CA SER A 58 17.09 0.04 -13.61
C SER A 58 15.91 -0.90 -13.83
N TYR A 59 15.42 -1.07 -15.05
CA TYR A 59 14.36 -2.03 -15.37
C TYR A 59 14.77 -3.48 -15.11
N SER A 60 16.00 -3.86 -15.43
CA SER A 60 16.50 -5.22 -15.17
C SER A 60 16.57 -5.50 -13.67
N ILE A 61 17.05 -4.53 -12.89
CA ILE A 61 17.08 -4.64 -11.41
C ILE A 61 15.67 -4.71 -10.86
N ALA A 62 14.75 -3.86 -11.33
CA ALA A 62 13.35 -3.90 -10.92
C ALA A 62 12.70 -5.26 -11.20
N LEU A 63 12.96 -5.87 -12.36
CA LEU A 63 12.47 -7.20 -12.70
C LEU A 63 13.00 -8.26 -11.72
N ILE A 64 14.30 -8.25 -11.43
CA ILE A 64 14.92 -9.19 -10.47
C ILE A 64 14.31 -9.02 -9.07
N VAL A 65 14.11 -7.77 -8.62
CA VAL A 65 13.51 -7.48 -7.32
C VAL A 65 12.06 -7.97 -7.27
N ASN A 66 11.25 -7.71 -8.31
CA ASN A 66 9.86 -8.19 -8.37
C ASN A 66 9.77 -9.72 -8.39
N LEU A 67 10.60 -10.40 -9.20
CA LEU A 67 10.67 -11.85 -9.23
C LEU A 67 11.11 -12.41 -7.87
N GLY A 68 12.17 -11.84 -7.29
CA GLY A 68 12.68 -12.22 -5.97
C GLY A 68 11.63 -12.01 -4.88
N TRP A 69 10.84 -10.95 -4.95
CA TRP A 69 9.75 -10.69 -4.03
C TRP A 69 8.65 -11.75 -4.13
N ILE A 70 8.11 -11.99 -5.35
CA ILE A 70 7.01 -12.92 -5.53
C ILE A 70 7.45 -14.35 -5.14
N VAL A 71 8.57 -14.82 -5.64
CA VAL A 71 9.08 -16.16 -5.34
C VAL A 71 9.49 -16.26 -3.87
N GLY A 72 10.16 -15.25 -3.34
CA GLY A 72 10.62 -15.22 -1.94
C GLY A 72 9.47 -15.27 -0.94
N ILE A 73 8.44 -14.44 -1.10
CA ILE A 73 7.27 -14.45 -0.22
C ILE A 73 6.46 -15.73 -0.37
N THR A 74 6.29 -16.23 -1.60
CA THR A 74 5.59 -17.51 -1.84
C THR A 74 6.25 -18.65 -1.05
N ASN A 75 7.59 -18.75 -1.10
CA ASN A 75 8.32 -19.76 -0.34
C ASN A 75 8.33 -19.46 1.17
N ALA A 76 8.41 -18.21 1.59
CA ALA A 76 8.40 -17.85 3.01
C ALA A 76 7.07 -18.24 3.69
N VAL A 77 5.95 -18.05 3.00
CA VAL A 77 4.63 -18.45 3.49
C VAL A 77 4.48 -19.97 3.49
N ASN A 78 5.00 -20.68 2.48
CA ASN A 78 5.02 -22.13 2.47
C ASN A 78 5.86 -22.71 3.61
N LEU A 79 7.05 -22.14 3.89
CA LEU A 79 7.92 -22.61 4.96
C LEU A 79 7.35 -22.39 6.38
N ILE A 80 6.45 -21.41 6.56
CA ILE A 80 5.81 -21.18 7.86
C ILE A 80 4.61 -22.12 8.11
N ASP A 81 4.14 -22.84 7.09
CA ASP A 81 3.04 -23.83 7.21
C ASP A 81 3.49 -25.14 7.91
N GLY A 82 4.04 -25.00 9.11
CA GLY A 82 4.53 -26.12 9.91
C GLY A 82 3.66 -26.48 11.12
N LEU A 83 2.60 -25.75 11.42
CA LEU A 83 1.68 -25.99 12.54
C LEU A 83 0.24 -25.69 12.14
N ASP A 84 -0.71 -26.43 12.74
CA ASP A 84 -2.14 -26.22 12.55
C ASP A 84 -2.53 -24.76 12.76
N GLY A 85 -3.19 -24.16 11.79
CA GLY A 85 -3.67 -22.78 11.80
C GLY A 85 -2.61 -21.70 11.54
N LEU A 86 -1.32 -22.02 11.60
CA LEU A 86 -0.25 -21.01 11.62
C LEU A 86 -0.21 -20.17 10.34
N CYS A 87 -0.07 -20.82 9.19
CA CYS A 87 0.00 -20.15 7.89
C CYS A 87 -1.29 -19.37 7.59
N GLY A 88 -2.45 -20.01 7.76
CA GLY A 88 -3.74 -19.36 7.53
C GLY A 88 -3.97 -18.13 8.40
N GLY A 89 -3.68 -18.23 9.70
CA GLY A 89 -3.91 -17.11 10.62
C GLY A 89 -2.97 -15.92 10.40
N ILE A 90 -1.68 -16.17 10.16
CA ILE A 90 -0.73 -15.11 9.78
C ILE A 90 -1.21 -14.44 8.49
N SER A 91 -1.57 -15.22 7.47
CA SER A 91 -2.05 -14.71 6.18
C SER A 91 -3.32 -13.88 6.33
N MET A 92 -4.24 -14.28 7.19
CA MET A 92 -5.47 -13.55 7.48
C MET A 92 -5.18 -12.19 8.14
N ILE A 93 -4.26 -12.13 9.12
CA ILE A 93 -3.82 -10.87 9.76
C ILE A 93 -3.22 -9.91 8.72
N VAL A 94 -2.35 -10.42 7.85
CA VAL A 94 -1.72 -9.65 6.76
C VAL A 94 -2.77 -9.09 5.81
N LEU A 95 -3.74 -9.91 5.38
CA LEU A 95 -4.80 -9.51 4.47
C LEU A 95 -5.74 -8.47 5.08
N ILE A 96 -6.15 -8.66 6.34
CA ILE A 96 -6.99 -7.68 7.04
C ILE A 96 -6.25 -6.35 7.14
N THR A 97 -4.96 -6.36 7.49
CA THR A 97 -4.14 -5.15 7.59
C THR A 97 -4.04 -4.44 6.25
N THR A 98 -3.72 -5.18 5.19
CA THR A 98 -3.63 -4.62 3.83
C THR A 98 -4.98 -4.07 3.36
N GLY A 99 -6.07 -4.77 3.67
CA GLY A 99 -7.43 -4.31 3.40
C GLY A 99 -7.77 -3.01 4.10
N LEU A 100 -7.49 -2.88 5.41
CA LEU A 100 -7.70 -1.65 6.17
C LEU A 100 -6.88 -0.48 5.63
N ILE A 101 -5.62 -0.72 5.26
CA ILE A 101 -4.77 0.29 4.61
C ILE A 101 -5.36 0.69 3.26
N SER A 102 -5.84 -0.27 2.47
CA SER A 102 -6.46 -0.03 1.17
C SER A 102 -7.76 0.77 1.27
N ILE A 103 -8.59 0.52 2.28
CA ILE A 103 -9.79 1.33 2.59
C ILE A 103 -9.37 2.78 2.86
N HIS A 104 -8.35 2.99 3.69
CA HIS A 104 -7.87 4.35 4.00
C HIS A 104 -7.43 5.12 2.77
N TYR A 105 -6.85 4.43 1.76
CA TYR A 105 -6.43 5.04 0.51
C TYR A 105 -7.49 4.98 -0.62
N GLY A 106 -8.71 4.54 -0.32
CA GLY A 106 -9.81 4.47 -1.28
C GLY A 106 -9.61 3.44 -2.41
N ARG A 107 -8.78 2.39 -2.19
CA ARG A 107 -8.50 1.34 -3.16
C ARG A 107 -9.51 0.19 -3.00
N THR A 108 -10.69 0.38 -3.57
CA THR A 108 -11.79 -0.60 -3.48
C THR A 108 -11.45 -1.94 -4.14
N ASP A 109 -10.66 -1.91 -5.22
CA ASP A 109 -10.14 -3.08 -5.93
C ASP A 109 -9.34 -4.01 -5.01
N ILE A 110 -8.36 -3.44 -4.29
CA ILE A 110 -7.51 -4.18 -3.35
C ILE A 110 -8.29 -4.59 -2.11
N THR A 111 -9.14 -3.70 -1.60
CA THR A 111 -10.00 -3.98 -0.44
C THR A 111 -10.88 -5.20 -0.70
N SER A 112 -11.55 -5.26 -1.86
CA SER A 112 -12.40 -6.39 -2.22
C SER A 112 -11.61 -7.69 -2.33
N LEU A 113 -10.44 -7.67 -2.98
CA LEU A 113 -9.59 -8.84 -3.15
C LEU A 113 -9.06 -9.36 -1.80
N THR A 114 -8.62 -8.46 -0.91
CA THR A 114 -8.12 -8.84 0.42
C THR A 114 -9.22 -9.41 1.32
N LEU A 115 -10.40 -8.82 1.31
CA LEU A 115 -11.53 -9.29 2.13
C LEU A 115 -12.07 -10.64 1.63
N LEU A 116 -12.17 -10.85 0.32
CA LEU A 116 -12.57 -12.14 -0.26
C LEU A 116 -11.59 -13.25 0.15
N LEU A 117 -10.29 -13.00 0.02
CA LEU A 117 -9.28 -13.99 0.38
C LEU A 117 -9.22 -14.20 1.90
N ALA A 118 -9.32 -13.14 2.71
CA ALA A 118 -9.37 -13.24 4.17
C ALA A 118 -10.60 -14.05 4.64
N GLY A 119 -11.77 -13.82 4.03
CA GLY A 119 -12.98 -14.58 4.31
C GLY A 119 -12.84 -16.06 3.95
N SER A 120 -12.24 -16.39 2.80
CA SER A 120 -11.95 -17.78 2.40
C SER A 120 -11.01 -18.47 3.37
N ILE A 121 -9.93 -17.81 3.77
CA ILE A 121 -8.98 -18.33 4.77
C ILE A 121 -9.66 -18.47 6.15
N GLY A 122 -10.51 -17.50 6.52
CA GLY A 122 -11.29 -17.57 7.77
C GLY A 122 -12.19 -18.80 7.84
N GLY A 123 -12.88 -19.12 6.74
CA GLY A 123 -13.67 -20.36 6.62
C GLY A 123 -12.82 -21.63 6.72
N PHE A 124 -11.66 -21.65 6.08
CA PHE A 124 -10.70 -22.75 6.18
C PHE A 124 -10.17 -22.92 7.61
N LEU A 125 -9.82 -21.83 8.30
CA LEU A 125 -9.28 -21.85 9.65
C LEU A 125 -10.21 -22.50 10.68
N VAL A 126 -11.53 -22.44 10.50
CA VAL A 126 -12.49 -23.13 11.38
C VAL A 126 -12.20 -24.63 11.48
N PHE A 127 -11.66 -25.21 10.38
CA PHE A 127 -11.32 -26.63 10.33
C PHE A 127 -9.82 -26.91 10.47
N ASN A 128 -8.97 -25.91 10.29
CA ASN A 128 -7.51 -26.02 10.36
C ASN A 128 -6.92 -25.63 11.72
N PHE A 129 -7.69 -25.01 12.66
CA PHE A 129 -7.21 -24.79 14.02
C PHE A 129 -6.94 -26.11 14.74
N HIS A 130 -5.92 -26.06 15.63
CA HIS A 130 -5.50 -27.23 16.39
C HIS A 130 -6.58 -27.75 17.34
N PRO A 131 -6.91 -29.05 17.32
CA PRO A 131 -6.42 -30.09 16.40
C PRO A 131 -7.07 -29.97 15.02
N ALA A 132 -6.25 -29.88 13.97
CA ALA A 132 -6.72 -29.67 12.60
C ALA A 132 -7.51 -30.87 12.08
N LYS A 133 -8.62 -30.60 11.40
CA LYS A 133 -9.42 -31.59 10.66
C LYS A 133 -9.05 -31.64 9.18
N ILE A 134 -8.51 -30.54 8.63
CA ILE A 134 -8.02 -30.43 7.26
C ILE A 134 -6.66 -29.71 7.27
N PHE A 135 -5.80 -30.05 6.32
CA PHE A 135 -4.48 -29.46 6.17
C PHE A 135 -4.45 -28.58 4.92
N MET A 136 -3.56 -27.57 4.93
CA MET A 136 -3.43 -26.62 3.83
C MET A 136 -2.72 -27.25 2.61
N GLY A 137 -1.70 -28.06 2.87
CA GLY A 137 -0.82 -28.64 1.84
C GLY A 137 0.02 -27.59 1.12
N ASP A 138 0.91 -28.05 0.25
CA ASP A 138 1.73 -27.17 -0.58
C ASP A 138 0.86 -26.40 -1.59
N CYS A 139 -0.24 -26.99 -2.07
CA CYS A 139 -1.18 -26.31 -2.97
C CYS A 139 -1.79 -25.07 -2.33
N GLY A 140 -2.22 -25.13 -1.08
CA GLY A 140 -2.80 -23.99 -0.36
C GLY A 140 -1.76 -22.98 0.08
N ALA A 141 -0.66 -23.44 0.68
CA ALA A 141 0.39 -22.58 1.19
C ALA A 141 1.10 -21.77 0.09
N LEU A 142 1.45 -22.40 -1.04
CA LEU A 142 2.04 -21.72 -2.19
C LEU A 142 1.05 -20.74 -2.84
N PHE A 143 -0.23 -21.13 -2.99
CA PHE A 143 -1.27 -20.24 -3.52
C PHE A 143 -1.44 -18.98 -2.66
N ILE A 144 -1.59 -19.16 -1.34
CA ILE A 144 -1.74 -18.03 -0.41
C ILE A 144 -0.48 -17.15 -0.43
N GLY A 145 0.70 -17.74 -0.40
CA GLY A 145 1.97 -17.00 -0.48
C GLY A 145 2.10 -16.18 -1.77
N PHE A 146 1.73 -16.76 -2.90
CA PHE A 146 1.67 -16.05 -4.18
C PHE A 146 0.67 -14.89 -4.13
N MET A 147 -0.55 -15.13 -3.66
CA MET A 147 -1.57 -14.07 -3.54
C MET A 147 -1.12 -12.94 -2.62
N LEU A 148 -0.54 -13.25 -1.45
CA LEU A 148 -0.01 -12.25 -0.54
C LEU A 148 1.12 -11.41 -1.16
N SER A 149 2.02 -12.05 -1.91
CA SER A 149 3.11 -11.34 -2.60
C SER A 149 2.59 -10.36 -3.64
N VAL A 150 1.61 -10.77 -4.45
CA VAL A 150 1.00 -9.94 -5.51
C VAL A 150 0.13 -8.83 -4.91
N ILE A 151 -0.70 -9.15 -3.91
CA ILE A 151 -1.54 -8.17 -3.21
C ILE A 151 -0.68 -7.11 -2.54
N SER A 152 0.46 -7.48 -1.95
CA SER A 152 1.37 -6.53 -1.33
C SER A 152 1.97 -5.55 -2.35
N LEU A 153 2.34 -6.02 -3.53
CA LEU A 153 2.81 -5.14 -4.63
C LEU A 153 1.71 -4.19 -5.12
N LEU A 154 0.46 -4.67 -5.23
CA LEU A 154 -0.69 -3.86 -5.62
C LEU A 154 -1.10 -2.87 -4.54
N GLY A 155 -1.16 -3.33 -3.28
CA GLY A 155 -1.68 -2.57 -2.16
C GLY A 155 -0.78 -1.40 -1.74
N PHE A 156 0.53 -1.53 -1.93
CA PHE A 156 1.51 -0.53 -1.53
C PHE A 156 2.23 0.17 -2.69
N GLY A 157 2.08 -0.32 -3.93
CA GLY A 157 2.76 0.19 -5.12
C GLY A 157 2.24 1.51 -5.70
N PHE A 158 1.31 2.20 -5.03
CA PHE A 158 0.65 3.40 -5.56
C PHE A 158 1.25 4.74 -5.08
N LYS A 159 2.14 4.73 -4.09
CA LYS A 159 2.85 5.95 -3.65
C LYS A 159 4.23 6.01 -4.30
N SER A 160 4.59 7.19 -4.77
CA SER A 160 5.91 7.48 -5.36
C SER A 160 7.07 7.37 -4.36
N SER A 161 6.79 7.31 -3.06
CA SER A 161 7.81 7.07 -2.05
C SER A 161 8.26 5.60 -2.08
N THR A 162 9.48 5.35 -2.52
CA THR A 162 10.13 4.03 -2.57
C THR A 162 10.10 3.33 -1.20
N PHE A 163 10.20 4.09 -0.11
CA PHE A 163 10.16 3.54 1.24
C PHE A 163 8.79 2.96 1.58
N PHE A 164 7.69 3.60 1.19
CA PHE A 164 6.35 3.08 1.45
C PHE A 164 6.05 1.86 0.56
N THR A 165 6.48 1.92 -0.70
CA THR A 165 6.23 0.86 -1.69
C THR A 165 6.93 -0.46 -1.34
N LEU A 166 8.15 -0.40 -0.78
CA LEU A 166 8.93 -1.58 -0.38
C LEU A 166 8.84 -1.85 1.12
N GLY A 167 8.84 -0.81 1.95
CA GLY A 167 8.93 -0.93 3.40
C GLY A 167 7.66 -1.50 4.02
N ALA A 168 6.49 -1.03 3.64
CA ALA A 168 5.24 -1.47 4.25
C ALA A 168 4.94 -2.97 4.00
N PRO A 169 5.11 -3.54 2.78
CA PRO A 169 5.02 -4.98 2.58
C PRO A 169 5.99 -5.80 3.42
N ILE A 170 7.26 -5.34 3.53
CA ILE A 170 8.27 -6.02 4.36
C ILE A 170 7.85 -6.04 5.82
N VAL A 171 7.31 -4.94 6.34
CA VAL A 171 6.86 -4.85 7.73
C VAL A 171 5.66 -5.74 8.00
N VAL A 172 4.65 -5.74 7.13
CA VAL A 172 3.44 -6.58 7.31
C VAL A 172 3.77 -8.08 7.21
N LEU A 173 4.70 -8.45 6.32
CA LEU A 173 5.17 -9.82 6.11
C LEU A 173 6.45 -10.14 6.93
N ALA A 174 6.77 -9.33 7.96
CA ALA A 174 8.04 -9.46 8.68
C ALA A 174 8.25 -10.85 9.28
N VAL A 175 7.22 -11.48 9.85
CA VAL A 175 7.36 -12.79 10.51
C VAL A 175 7.77 -13.89 9.52
N PRO A 176 7.09 -14.11 8.38
CA PRO A 176 7.53 -15.06 7.36
C PRO A 176 8.92 -14.74 6.78
N ILE A 177 9.18 -13.45 6.50
CA ILE A 177 10.45 -13.00 5.95
C ILE A 177 11.61 -13.29 6.92
N MET A 178 11.47 -12.90 8.18
CA MET A 178 12.51 -13.11 9.18
C MET A 178 12.78 -14.58 9.46
N ASP A 179 11.73 -15.41 9.54
CA ASP A 179 11.90 -16.86 9.73
C ASP A 179 12.71 -17.47 8.58
N THR A 180 12.37 -17.11 7.34
CA THR A 180 13.08 -17.57 6.14
C THR A 180 14.52 -17.06 6.08
N LEU A 181 14.75 -15.77 6.35
CA LEU A 181 16.10 -15.19 6.35
C LEU A 181 17.01 -15.85 7.39
N ILE A 182 16.49 -16.10 8.60
CA ILE A 182 17.26 -16.78 9.64
C ILE A 182 17.56 -18.22 9.23
N ALA A 183 16.62 -18.92 8.60
CA ALA A 183 16.86 -20.27 8.09
C ALA A 183 17.98 -20.27 7.03
N ILE A 184 17.99 -19.29 6.10
CA ILE A 184 19.06 -19.13 5.10
C ILE A 184 20.41 -18.85 5.78
N ILE A 185 20.46 -17.91 6.72
CA ILE A 185 21.69 -17.56 7.47
C ILE A 185 22.20 -18.77 8.24
N ARG A 186 21.32 -19.48 8.96
CA ARG A 186 21.67 -20.68 9.73
C ARG A 186 22.27 -21.76 8.85
N ARG A 187 21.63 -22.11 7.72
CA ARG A 187 22.13 -23.10 6.75
C ARG A 187 23.53 -22.69 6.24
N LYS A 188 23.71 -21.42 5.88
CA LYS A 188 25.01 -20.91 5.44
C LYS A 188 26.08 -21.02 6.54
N VAL A 189 25.75 -20.69 7.78
CA VAL A 189 26.69 -20.78 8.93
C VAL A 189 27.06 -22.24 9.25
N HIS A 190 26.13 -23.16 9.06
CA HIS A 190 26.34 -24.60 9.32
C HIS A 190 26.79 -25.40 8.08
N HIS A 191 27.03 -24.73 6.94
CA HIS A 191 27.43 -25.35 5.67
C HIS A 191 26.43 -26.43 5.20
N GLN A 192 25.14 -26.24 5.51
CA GLN A 192 24.05 -27.13 5.08
C GLN A 192 23.54 -26.74 3.70
N ARG A 193 23.00 -27.72 2.98
CA ARG A 193 22.37 -27.44 1.67
C ARG A 193 21.06 -26.70 1.86
N PHE A 194 20.68 -25.88 0.86
CA PHE A 194 19.44 -25.10 0.89
C PHE A 194 18.17 -25.95 0.84
N ASP A 195 18.28 -27.18 0.33
CA ASP A 195 17.18 -28.13 0.15
C ASP A 195 17.02 -29.13 1.31
N GLU A 196 17.87 -29.08 2.34
CA GLU A 196 17.75 -29.92 3.52
C GLU A 196 16.61 -29.49 4.45
N ALA A 197 15.93 -30.47 5.05
CA ALA A 197 14.92 -30.22 6.06
C ALA A 197 15.50 -29.51 7.28
N ASP A 198 14.87 -28.44 7.72
CA ASP A 198 15.37 -27.59 8.82
C ASP A 198 14.34 -27.53 9.97
N LYS A 199 14.76 -27.99 11.15
CA LYS A 199 13.96 -27.96 12.38
C LYS A 199 14.24 -26.69 13.23
N GLY A 200 14.85 -25.68 12.67
CA GLY A 200 15.23 -24.46 13.37
C GLY A 200 14.27 -23.26 13.19
N HIS A 201 13.12 -23.44 12.53
CA HIS A 201 12.13 -22.38 12.32
C HIS A 201 11.55 -21.84 13.63
N LEU A 202 10.98 -20.63 13.60
CA LEU A 202 10.42 -19.93 14.76
C LEU A 202 9.45 -20.79 15.56
N HIS A 203 8.50 -21.43 14.87
CA HIS A 203 7.51 -22.27 15.51
C HIS A 203 8.13 -23.48 16.23
N HIS A 204 9.17 -24.11 15.66
CA HIS A 204 9.91 -25.17 16.32
C HIS A 204 10.65 -24.68 17.56
N LYS A 205 11.26 -23.49 17.50
CA LYS A 205 11.95 -22.90 18.65
C LYS A 205 11.00 -22.55 19.78
N LEU A 206 9.80 -22.03 19.46
CA LEU A 206 8.77 -21.76 20.46
C LEU A 206 8.29 -23.07 21.13
N MET A 207 8.05 -24.12 20.34
CA MET A 207 7.57 -25.40 20.86
C MET A 207 8.61 -26.14 21.69
N PHE A 208 9.83 -26.31 21.15
CA PHE A 208 10.82 -27.19 21.73
C PHE A 208 11.84 -26.49 22.63
N SER A 209 12.26 -25.25 22.31
CA SER A 209 13.22 -24.51 23.15
C SER A 209 12.56 -23.79 24.31
N LEU A 210 11.31 -23.30 24.14
CA LEU A 210 10.53 -22.69 25.21
C LEU A 210 9.48 -23.61 25.84
N GLU A 211 9.36 -24.84 25.33
CA GLU A 211 8.41 -25.86 25.82
C GLU A 211 6.95 -25.37 25.82
N LEU A 212 6.61 -24.54 24.84
CA LEU A 212 5.24 -24.05 24.64
C LEU A 212 4.46 -25.09 23.80
N GLY A 213 3.24 -25.36 24.16
CA GLY A 213 2.37 -26.21 23.30
C GLY A 213 2.10 -25.54 21.97
N GLN A 214 1.62 -26.31 20.98
CA GLN A 214 1.35 -25.86 19.62
C GLN A 214 0.47 -24.60 19.59
N THR A 215 -0.69 -24.62 20.26
CA THR A 215 -1.64 -23.48 20.30
C THR A 215 -0.99 -22.20 20.83
N LYS A 216 -0.15 -22.28 21.88
CA LYS A 216 0.52 -21.10 22.44
C LYS A 216 1.58 -20.55 21.49
N SER A 217 2.32 -21.42 20.80
CA SER A 217 3.32 -21.04 19.81
C SER A 217 2.68 -20.30 18.63
N VAL A 218 1.56 -20.81 18.12
CA VAL A 218 0.78 -20.17 17.05
C VAL A 218 0.25 -18.80 17.49
N LEU A 219 -0.32 -18.71 18.69
CA LEU A 219 -0.85 -17.44 19.22
C LEU A 219 0.24 -16.37 19.38
N ILE A 220 1.44 -16.74 19.84
CA ILE A 220 2.58 -15.82 19.94
C ILE A 220 2.97 -15.29 18.57
N LEU A 221 2.99 -16.14 17.54
CA LEU A 221 3.31 -15.73 16.17
C LEU A 221 2.22 -14.85 15.56
N TYR A 222 0.95 -15.07 15.90
CA TYR A 222 -0.16 -14.18 15.54
C TYR A 222 0.00 -12.80 16.16
N ILE A 223 0.31 -12.74 17.47
CA ILE A 223 0.55 -11.49 18.17
C ILE A 223 1.75 -10.74 17.56
N ALA A 224 2.85 -11.45 17.27
CA ALA A 224 4.01 -10.85 16.61
C ALA A 224 3.63 -10.27 15.24
N THR A 225 2.90 -11.03 14.42
CA THR A 225 2.43 -10.57 13.11
C THR A 225 1.50 -9.36 13.24
N ALA A 226 0.57 -9.36 14.20
CA ALA A 226 -0.32 -8.23 14.45
C ALA A 226 0.46 -6.97 14.87
N LEU A 227 1.50 -7.10 15.70
CA LEU A 227 2.34 -5.97 16.12
C LEU A 227 3.12 -5.36 14.94
N PHE A 228 3.72 -6.18 14.08
CA PHE A 228 4.35 -5.69 12.86
C PHE A 228 3.32 -5.05 11.91
N SER A 229 2.12 -5.61 11.81
CA SER A 229 1.02 -5.06 11.04
C SER A 229 0.58 -3.69 11.55
N ILE A 230 0.52 -3.50 12.88
CA ILE A 230 0.23 -2.21 13.52
C ILE A 230 1.29 -1.15 13.13
N CYS A 231 2.57 -1.52 12.99
CA CYS A 231 3.60 -0.59 12.50
C CYS A 231 3.24 -0.02 11.13
N SER A 232 2.79 -0.86 10.19
CA SER A 232 2.39 -0.42 8.85
C SER A 232 1.15 0.48 8.88
N PHE A 233 0.24 0.25 9.81
CA PHE A 233 -0.92 1.11 10.01
C PHE A 233 -0.55 2.45 10.65
N ILE A 234 0.31 2.45 11.68
CA ILE A 234 0.82 3.67 12.33
C ILE A 234 1.59 4.54 11.33
N HIS A 235 2.26 3.94 10.34
CA HIS A 235 2.98 4.67 9.30
C HIS A 235 2.11 5.67 8.52
N ILE A 236 0.80 5.40 8.41
CA ILE A 236 -0.17 6.31 7.78
C ILE A 236 -0.24 7.65 8.54
N TYR A 237 -0.11 7.59 9.87
CA TYR A 237 -0.28 8.75 10.75
C TYR A 237 1.06 9.37 11.16
N SER A 238 2.09 8.55 11.40
CA SER A 238 3.40 8.99 11.86
C SER A 238 4.51 8.05 11.39
N VAL A 239 5.32 8.51 10.46
CA VAL A 239 6.50 7.80 9.94
C VAL A 239 7.49 7.51 11.07
N THR A 240 7.77 8.52 11.90
CA THR A 240 8.73 8.40 13.02
C THR A 240 8.28 7.36 14.04
N ALA A 241 7.01 7.39 14.46
CA ALA A 241 6.48 6.41 15.40
C ALA A 241 6.52 4.99 14.84
N SER A 242 6.20 4.81 13.56
CA SER A 242 6.29 3.51 12.86
C SER A 242 7.72 2.97 12.85
N ILE A 243 8.70 3.80 12.50
CA ILE A 243 10.12 3.40 12.45
C ILE A 243 10.63 3.03 13.85
N LEU A 244 10.31 3.82 14.87
CA LEU A 244 10.70 3.52 16.25
C LEU A 244 10.11 2.21 16.76
N LEU A 245 8.81 1.99 16.50
CA LEU A 245 8.14 0.75 16.89
C LEU A 245 8.73 -0.45 16.13
N PHE A 246 8.97 -0.32 14.83
CA PHE A 246 9.57 -1.38 14.02
C PHE A 246 10.98 -1.74 14.52
N ALA A 247 11.83 -0.74 14.78
CA ALA A 247 13.17 -0.95 15.32
C ALA A 247 13.13 -1.66 16.68
N LEU A 248 12.17 -1.29 17.53
CA LEU A 248 11.95 -1.92 18.82
C LEU A 248 11.51 -3.39 18.68
N LEU A 249 10.59 -3.70 17.77
CA LEU A 249 10.17 -5.07 17.50
C LEU A 249 11.30 -5.92 16.93
N LEU A 250 12.14 -5.36 16.05
CA LEU A 250 13.35 -6.03 15.56
C LEU A 250 14.34 -6.33 16.68
N LEU A 251 14.54 -5.40 17.63
CA LEU A 251 15.39 -5.63 18.79
C LEU A 251 14.87 -6.77 19.66
N VAL A 252 13.56 -6.82 19.93
CA VAL A 252 12.93 -7.93 20.67
C VAL A 252 13.12 -9.25 19.95
N PHE A 253 12.94 -9.24 18.64
CA PHE A 253 13.11 -10.42 17.82
C PHE A 253 14.56 -10.91 17.84
N GLU A 254 15.54 -10.01 17.74
CA GLU A 254 16.95 -10.37 17.82
C GLU A 254 17.34 -10.94 19.21
N ILE A 255 16.79 -10.37 20.29
CA ILE A 255 16.96 -10.95 21.65
C ILE A 255 16.42 -12.38 21.69
N PHE A 256 15.27 -12.64 21.07
CA PHE A 256 14.69 -13.98 20.97
C PHE A 256 15.61 -14.94 20.18
N VAL A 257 16.16 -14.50 19.05
CA VAL A 257 17.10 -15.27 18.21
C VAL A 257 18.35 -15.64 18.98
N GLU A 258 18.95 -14.67 19.71
CA GLU A 258 20.13 -14.93 20.57
C GLU A 258 19.81 -15.88 21.72
N TYR A 259 18.67 -15.68 22.39
CA TYR A 259 18.25 -16.49 23.53
C TYR A 259 18.03 -17.96 23.15
N THR A 260 17.34 -18.20 22.02
CA THR A 260 17.03 -19.55 21.55
C THR A 260 18.19 -20.20 20.77
N ASN A 261 19.31 -19.51 20.58
CA ASN A 261 20.42 -19.93 19.72
C ASN A 261 19.91 -20.36 18.32
N MET A 262 19.05 -19.56 17.73
CA MET A 262 18.36 -19.91 16.50
C MET A 262 19.30 -20.00 15.30
N ILE A 263 20.37 -19.20 15.25
CA ILE A 263 21.40 -19.24 14.20
C ILE A 263 22.55 -20.15 14.64
N SER A 264 23.23 -19.80 15.73
CA SER A 264 24.29 -20.61 16.32
C SER A 264 24.55 -20.18 17.76
N ARG A 265 25.26 -21.05 18.55
CA ARG A 265 25.65 -20.70 19.92
C ARG A 265 26.64 -19.52 19.97
N LYS A 266 27.42 -19.30 18.90
CA LYS A 266 28.39 -18.21 18.77
C LYS A 266 27.79 -16.90 18.29
N TYR A 267 26.60 -16.94 17.65
CA TYR A 267 25.91 -15.77 17.15
C TYR A 267 25.26 -15.00 18.30
N LYS A 268 25.90 -13.93 18.75
CA LYS A 268 25.49 -13.11 19.90
C LYS A 268 25.78 -11.62 19.62
N PRO A 269 25.15 -11.00 18.59
CA PRO A 269 25.43 -9.61 18.20
C PRO A 269 25.12 -8.61 19.29
N ILE A 270 23.98 -8.74 20.01
CA ILE A 270 23.60 -7.82 21.09
C ILE A 270 24.62 -7.90 22.24
N LEU A 271 24.98 -9.12 22.67
CA LEU A 271 25.99 -9.31 23.68
C LEU A 271 27.36 -8.78 23.22
N THR A 272 27.69 -8.89 21.94
CA THR A 272 28.95 -8.35 21.38
C THR A 272 28.95 -6.83 21.44
N ILE A 273 27.84 -6.18 21.04
CA ILE A 273 27.67 -4.73 21.13
C ILE A 273 27.76 -4.27 22.60
N LEU A 274 27.05 -4.92 23.50
CA LEU A 274 27.10 -4.61 24.92
C LEU A 274 28.52 -4.73 25.49
N ASN A 275 29.30 -5.75 25.05
CA ASN A 275 30.66 -5.92 25.45
C ASN A 275 31.61 -4.79 24.99
N ILE A 276 31.27 -4.09 23.89
CA ILE A 276 32.04 -2.93 23.41
C ILE A 276 31.83 -1.73 24.35
N PHE A 277 30.60 -1.56 24.86
CA PHE A 277 30.24 -0.43 25.73
C PHE A 277 30.49 -0.68 27.23
N LEU A 278 30.45 -1.97 27.66
CA LEU A 278 30.69 -2.35 29.03
C LEU A 278 32.18 -2.72 29.21
N LYS A 279 32.83 -2.16 30.25
CA LYS A 279 34.20 -2.57 30.61
C LYS A 279 34.21 -4.07 30.92
N ARG A 280 35.25 -4.75 30.45
CA ARG A 280 35.43 -6.21 30.57
C ARG A 280 35.26 -6.76 32.00
N ASP A 281 35.52 -5.92 33.02
CA ASP A 281 35.43 -6.25 34.44
C ASP A 281 33.99 -6.25 35.00
N ASP A 282 33.02 -5.68 34.26
CA ASP A 282 31.63 -5.61 34.73
C ASP A 282 30.81 -6.84 34.30
N LEU A 283 31.27 -7.61 33.31
CA LEU A 283 30.61 -8.80 32.79
C LEU A 283 30.39 -9.93 33.82
N PRO A 284 31.34 -10.28 34.69
CA PRO A 284 31.12 -11.25 35.76
C PRO A 284 30.05 -10.80 36.74
N LYS A 285 30.07 -9.50 37.12
CA LYS A 285 29.10 -8.90 38.03
C LYS A 285 27.67 -8.88 37.46
N ILE A 286 27.55 -8.68 36.16
CA ILE A 286 26.23 -8.73 35.45
C ILE A 286 25.73 -10.18 35.41
N LYS A 287 26.59 -11.17 35.15
CA LYS A 287 26.21 -12.58 35.15
C LYS A 287 25.78 -13.09 36.53
N GLU A 288 26.34 -12.54 37.58
CA GLU A 288 26.04 -12.85 38.98
C GLU A 288 24.92 -11.97 39.56
N SER A 289 24.51 -10.91 38.84
CA SER A 289 23.44 -10.03 39.29
C SER A 289 22.12 -10.80 39.44
N LYS A 290 21.35 -10.51 40.50
CA LYS A 290 20.01 -11.08 40.73
C LYS A 290 19.11 -10.89 39.52
N THR A 291 19.25 -9.78 38.83
CA THR A 291 18.46 -9.44 37.63
C THR A 291 18.81 -10.36 36.45
N TYR A 292 20.10 -10.62 36.20
CA TYR A 292 20.51 -11.55 35.14
C TYR A 292 20.11 -12.99 35.47
N LEU A 293 20.24 -13.42 36.70
CA LEU A 293 19.83 -14.74 37.19
C LEU A 293 18.30 -14.89 37.13
N MET A 294 17.53 -13.82 37.39
CA MET A 294 16.10 -13.79 37.21
C MET A 294 15.70 -13.91 35.75
N ILE A 295 16.36 -13.18 34.85
CA ILE A 295 16.15 -13.25 33.40
C ILE A 295 16.52 -14.62 32.85
N ALA A 296 17.60 -15.21 33.37
CA ALA A 296 18.07 -16.54 32.98
C ALA A 296 17.19 -17.68 33.54
N LYS A 297 16.43 -17.44 34.61
CA LYS A 297 15.44 -18.42 35.14
C LYS A 297 14.18 -18.40 34.26
N ARG A 298 13.91 -19.53 33.61
CA ARG A 298 12.85 -19.83 32.64
C ARG A 298 11.45 -19.22 32.91
N HIS A 299 11.12 -18.94 34.19
CA HIS A 299 9.79 -18.47 34.57
C HIS A 299 9.56 -16.95 34.38
N HIS A 300 10.61 -16.14 34.34
CA HIS A 300 10.49 -14.68 34.32
C HIS A 300 10.58 -14.07 32.90
N VAL A 301 11.15 -14.78 31.93
CA VAL A 301 11.27 -14.30 30.54
C VAL A 301 9.90 -13.95 29.94
N LYS A 302 8.86 -14.77 30.22
CA LYS A 302 7.49 -14.50 29.76
C LYS A 302 6.90 -13.21 30.30
N TYR A 303 7.17 -12.88 31.57
CA TYR A 303 6.65 -11.65 32.20
C TYR A 303 7.42 -10.41 31.71
N ILE A 304 8.71 -10.54 31.43
CA ILE A 304 9.53 -9.47 30.84
C ILE A 304 9.05 -9.22 29.40
N LEU A 305 8.81 -10.26 28.61
CA LEU A 305 8.24 -10.12 27.24
C LEU A 305 6.84 -9.50 27.26
N ILE A 306 5.98 -9.92 28.19
CA ILE A 306 4.62 -9.34 28.35
C ILE A 306 4.72 -7.88 28.79
N GLY A 307 5.54 -7.57 29.82
CA GLY A 307 5.72 -6.19 30.30
C GLY A 307 6.32 -5.28 29.22
N PHE A 308 7.27 -5.78 28.44
CA PHE A 308 7.83 -5.07 27.31
C PHE A 308 6.78 -4.84 26.20
N LEU A 309 5.97 -5.86 25.90
CA LEU A 309 4.85 -5.76 24.95
C LEU A 309 3.85 -4.69 25.35
N CYS A 310 3.46 -4.68 26.64
CA CYS A 310 2.57 -3.67 27.20
C CYS A 310 3.18 -2.26 27.12
N ALA A 311 4.48 -2.11 27.41
CA ALA A 311 5.20 -0.85 27.28
C ALA A 311 5.24 -0.35 25.82
N VAL A 312 5.48 -1.25 24.87
CA VAL A 312 5.46 -0.94 23.43
C VAL A 312 4.08 -0.46 22.99
N ILE A 313 3.01 -1.16 23.39
CA ILE A 313 1.64 -0.77 23.05
C ILE A 313 1.31 0.60 23.69
N ALA A 314 1.70 0.81 24.94
CA ALA A 314 1.48 2.08 25.64
C ALA A 314 2.24 3.24 24.97
N VAL A 315 3.52 3.07 24.65
CA VAL A 315 4.33 4.10 23.97
C VAL A 315 3.78 4.38 22.57
N SER A 316 3.38 3.34 21.81
CA SER A 316 2.76 3.51 20.51
C SER A 316 1.44 4.25 20.60
N GLY A 317 0.60 3.93 21.58
CA GLY A 317 -0.66 4.62 21.86
C GLY A 317 -0.44 6.09 22.21
N VAL A 318 0.55 6.40 23.07
CA VAL A 318 0.92 7.78 23.44
C VAL A 318 1.44 8.55 22.24
N LEU A 319 2.29 7.94 21.40
CA LEU A 319 2.81 8.58 20.17
C LEU A 319 1.71 8.86 19.15
N VAL A 320 0.77 7.92 18.97
CA VAL A 320 -0.39 8.14 18.10
C VAL A 320 -1.30 9.22 18.65
N TYR A 321 -1.57 9.19 19.97
CA TYR A 321 -2.37 10.21 20.66
C TYR A 321 -1.72 11.59 20.57
N HIS A 322 -0.41 11.70 20.82
CA HIS A 322 0.33 12.96 20.73
C HIS A 322 0.32 13.50 19.29
N ASN A 323 0.56 12.65 18.30
CA ASN A 323 0.54 13.05 16.89
C ASN A 323 -0.88 13.36 16.38
N HIS A 324 -1.90 12.75 16.97
CA HIS A 324 -3.31 13.09 16.70
C HIS A 324 -3.70 14.43 17.32
N ASN A 325 -3.18 14.74 18.50
CA ASN A 325 -3.41 16.01 19.19
C ASN A 325 -2.44 17.12 18.73
N ASP A 326 -1.23 16.77 18.24
CA ASP A 326 -0.29 17.71 17.61
C ASP A 326 -0.66 18.05 16.16
N LYS A 327 -1.75 17.52 15.62
CA LYS A 327 -2.48 18.25 14.59
C LYS A 327 -2.78 19.58 15.23
N LYS A 328 -1.85 20.54 15.00
CA LYS A 328 -1.91 21.94 15.42
C LYS A 328 -3.37 22.35 15.45
N PRO A 329 -3.81 23.13 16.48
CA PRO A 329 -5.12 23.76 16.42
C PRO A 329 -5.23 24.28 14.99
N VAL A 330 -6.33 23.95 14.34
CA VAL A 330 -6.63 24.46 13.02
C VAL A 330 -6.30 25.96 13.13
N VAL A 331 -5.07 26.33 12.71
CA VAL A 331 -4.81 27.70 12.38
C VAL A 331 -5.95 27.95 11.44
N ASN A 332 -6.81 28.91 11.73
CA ASN A 332 -7.83 29.38 10.83
C ASN A 332 -7.07 29.73 9.54
N THR A 333 -6.74 28.70 8.76
CA THR A 333 -6.37 28.87 7.36
C THR A 333 -7.60 29.54 6.80
N PRO A 334 -7.47 30.72 6.22
CA PRO A 334 -8.60 31.42 5.65
C PRO A 334 -9.36 30.38 4.83
N VAL A 335 -10.66 30.23 5.11
CA VAL A 335 -11.52 29.31 4.36
C VAL A 335 -11.31 29.70 2.91
N ILE A 336 -10.66 28.84 2.13
CA ILE A 336 -10.37 29.12 0.73
C ILE A 336 -11.70 28.98 0.02
N THR A 337 -12.34 30.12 -0.19
CA THR A 337 -13.59 30.20 -0.90
C THR A 337 -13.29 30.22 -2.40
N TYR A 338 -13.80 29.24 -3.11
CA TYR A 338 -13.83 29.27 -4.57
C TYR A 338 -14.97 30.17 -5.04
N ALA A 339 -14.73 30.96 -6.06
CA ALA A 339 -15.76 31.83 -6.61
C ALA A 339 -16.87 31.01 -7.27
N MET A 340 -18.13 31.38 -7.06
CA MET A 340 -19.25 30.83 -7.80
C MET A 340 -19.19 31.30 -9.26
N PRO A 341 -19.56 30.47 -10.26
CA PRO A 341 -19.75 30.92 -11.64
C PRO A 341 -20.72 32.11 -11.73
N ASN A 342 -20.54 32.98 -12.70
CA ASN A 342 -21.34 34.23 -12.81
C ASN A 342 -22.84 33.99 -12.94
N HIS A 343 -23.26 32.95 -13.66
CA HIS A 343 -24.65 32.58 -13.88
C HIS A 343 -24.84 31.11 -13.58
N PRO A 344 -24.78 30.68 -12.30
CA PRO A 344 -24.68 29.27 -11.94
C PRO A 344 -25.99 28.52 -12.18
N THR A 345 -25.90 27.36 -12.82
CA THR A 345 -26.99 26.37 -12.89
C THR A 345 -27.20 25.70 -11.52
N SER A 346 -28.28 24.94 -11.39
CA SER A 346 -28.54 24.16 -10.16
C SER A 346 -27.39 23.17 -9.84
N LEU A 347 -26.84 22.53 -10.88
CA LEU A 347 -25.72 21.59 -10.75
C LEU A 347 -24.46 22.29 -10.26
N MET A 348 -24.11 23.46 -10.82
CA MET A 348 -22.96 24.25 -10.38
C MET A 348 -23.07 24.68 -8.91
N LYS A 349 -24.26 25.07 -8.44
CA LYS A 349 -24.53 25.42 -7.04
C LYS A 349 -24.28 24.24 -6.12
N SER A 350 -24.81 23.06 -6.46
CA SER A 350 -24.61 21.84 -5.69
C SER A 350 -23.13 21.47 -5.58
N VAL A 351 -22.39 21.47 -6.69
CA VAL A 351 -20.96 21.15 -6.67
C VAL A 351 -20.15 22.18 -5.89
N HIS A 352 -20.50 23.46 -5.96
CA HIS A 352 -19.86 24.50 -5.18
C HIS A 352 -20.13 24.35 -3.68
N GLU A 353 -21.32 23.96 -3.27
CA GLU A 353 -21.64 23.64 -1.88
C GLU A 353 -20.81 22.43 -1.40
N ASP A 354 -20.64 21.41 -2.25
CA ASP A 354 -19.82 20.24 -1.98
C ASP A 354 -18.33 20.59 -1.81
N ILE A 355 -17.80 21.59 -2.53
CA ILE A 355 -16.43 22.09 -2.30
C ILE A 355 -16.28 22.65 -0.88
N ASN A 356 -17.23 23.45 -0.43
CA ASN A 356 -17.22 24.08 0.87
C ASN A 356 -17.47 23.09 2.03
N ALA A 357 -18.22 22.00 1.75
CA ALA A 357 -18.46 20.90 2.69
C ALA A 357 -17.36 19.85 2.69
N SER A 358 -16.40 19.89 1.75
CA SER A 358 -15.38 18.87 1.59
C SER A 358 -14.37 18.88 2.73
N HIS A 359 -14.19 17.71 3.38
CA HIS A 359 -13.24 17.53 4.47
C HIS A 359 -11.90 16.91 4.03
N THR A 360 -11.76 16.54 2.76
CA THR A 360 -10.54 15.91 2.22
C THR A 360 -10.02 16.65 0.99
N LYS A 361 -8.69 16.78 0.88
CA LYS A 361 -8.04 17.36 -0.30
C LYS A 361 -8.49 16.71 -1.61
N ARG A 362 -8.69 15.38 -1.60
CA ARG A 362 -9.13 14.63 -2.78
C ARG A 362 -10.50 15.07 -3.27
N ASN A 363 -11.47 15.16 -2.35
CA ASN A 363 -12.83 15.59 -2.70
C ASN A 363 -12.84 17.04 -3.16
N THR A 364 -12.07 17.92 -2.50
CA THR A 364 -11.93 19.31 -2.95
C THR A 364 -11.34 19.39 -4.36
N CYS A 365 -10.29 18.63 -4.65
CA CYS A 365 -9.68 18.58 -5.98
C CYS A 365 -10.67 18.09 -7.04
N GLN A 366 -11.42 17.01 -6.76
CA GLN A 366 -12.46 16.48 -7.66
C GLN A 366 -13.57 17.48 -7.94
N ASN A 367 -14.09 18.14 -6.89
CA ASN A 367 -15.19 19.08 -7.01
C ASN A 367 -14.73 20.38 -7.73
N VAL A 368 -13.50 20.83 -7.55
CA VAL A 368 -12.93 21.98 -8.30
C VAL A 368 -12.80 21.62 -9.78
N ALA A 369 -12.30 20.43 -10.10
CA ALA A 369 -12.21 19.95 -11.48
C ALA A 369 -13.61 19.83 -12.12
N ALA A 370 -14.58 19.28 -11.39
CA ALA A 370 -15.95 19.15 -11.86
C ALA A 370 -16.59 20.52 -12.10
N LEU A 371 -16.51 21.43 -11.14
CA LEU A 371 -17.09 22.77 -11.26
C LEU A 371 -16.48 23.56 -12.42
N PHE A 372 -15.15 23.47 -12.61
CA PHE A 372 -14.46 24.03 -13.75
C PHE A 372 -15.02 23.48 -15.08
N ALA A 373 -15.08 22.16 -15.19
CA ALA A 373 -15.53 21.51 -16.44
C ALA A 373 -17.02 21.77 -16.72
N ILE A 374 -17.89 21.70 -15.71
CA ILE A 374 -19.30 22.00 -15.85
C ILE A 374 -19.50 23.46 -16.33
N ASP A 375 -18.76 24.40 -15.75
CA ASP A 375 -18.84 25.80 -16.12
C ASP A 375 -18.26 26.05 -17.52
N PHE A 376 -17.15 25.39 -17.89
CA PHE A 376 -16.57 25.50 -19.24
C PHE A 376 -17.49 24.98 -20.33
N PHE A 377 -18.12 23.83 -20.14
CA PHE A 377 -18.93 23.17 -21.17
C PHE A 377 -20.39 23.61 -21.18
N THR A 378 -20.90 24.35 -20.19
CA THR A 378 -22.26 24.88 -20.19
C THR A 378 -22.29 26.23 -20.89
N ILE A 379 -23.00 26.30 -22.03
CA ILE A 379 -23.15 27.52 -22.83
C ILE A 379 -24.47 28.25 -22.55
N SER A 380 -25.48 27.53 -22.07
CA SER A 380 -26.83 28.07 -21.83
C SER A 380 -26.86 29.28 -20.88
N ASN A 381 -25.85 29.38 -19.98
CA ASN A 381 -25.76 30.44 -18.96
C ASN A 381 -24.72 31.53 -19.30
N LYS A 382 -24.07 31.50 -20.47
CA LYS A 382 -22.99 32.42 -20.83
C LYS A 382 -23.52 33.70 -21.50
N LYS A 383 -22.79 34.77 -21.28
CA LYS A 383 -22.88 36.02 -22.03
C LYS A 383 -21.89 36.06 -23.19
N LYS A 384 -22.04 37.02 -24.10
CA LYS A 384 -21.07 37.29 -25.16
C LYS A 384 -19.65 37.49 -24.56
N ASP A 385 -18.66 36.87 -25.18
CA ASP A 385 -17.24 36.93 -24.78
C ASP A 385 -16.93 36.28 -23.42
N GLU A 386 -17.85 35.62 -22.76
CA GLU A 386 -17.66 34.97 -21.50
C GLU A 386 -17.16 33.52 -21.70
N ILE A 387 -16.00 33.19 -21.10
CA ILE A 387 -15.44 31.85 -21.07
C ILE A 387 -15.69 31.25 -19.68
N GLY A 388 -16.32 30.07 -19.64
CA GLY A 388 -16.57 29.36 -18.40
C GLY A 388 -15.30 28.78 -17.78
N GLY A 389 -15.28 28.67 -16.46
CA GLY A 389 -14.19 28.03 -15.72
C GLY A 389 -12.95 28.87 -15.50
N ALA A 390 -12.81 30.04 -16.16
CA ALA A 390 -11.63 30.91 -16.09
C ALA A 390 -11.19 31.24 -14.65
N GLN A 391 -12.14 31.43 -13.74
CA GLN A 391 -11.87 31.74 -12.31
C GLN A 391 -11.22 30.60 -11.52
N TYR A 392 -11.18 29.37 -12.04
CA TYR A 392 -10.55 28.21 -11.45
C TYR A 392 -9.18 27.89 -12.05
N PHE A 393 -8.84 28.58 -13.16
CA PHE A 393 -7.59 28.39 -13.86
C PHE A 393 -6.43 29.08 -13.12
N TYR A 394 -5.22 28.54 -13.25
CA TYR A 394 -4.05 29.14 -12.63
C TYR A 394 -3.71 30.50 -13.28
N SER A 395 -3.58 31.55 -12.48
CA SER A 395 -3.51 32.94 -12.94
C SER A 395 -2.45 33.19 -14.00
N ASP A 396 -1.25 32.61 -13.81
CA ASP A 396 -0.10 32.86 -14.70
C ASP A 396 -0.23 32.19 -16.08
N ARG A 397 -1.27 31.39 -16.28
CA ARG A 397 -1.62 30.69 -17.55
C ARG A 397 -3.02 31.01 -18.06
N LEU A 398 -3.68 31.95 -17.44
CA LEU A 398 -5.07 32.28 -17.78
C LEU A 398 -5.19 32.81 -19.21
N ASP A 399 -4.28 33.71 -19.64
CA ASP A 399 -4.29 34.29 -20.99
C ASP A 399 -4.16 33.20 -22.06
N ASN A 400 -3.24 32.23 -21.85
CA ASN A 400 -3.06 31.11 -22.78
C ASN A 400 -4.29 30.19 -22.83
N PHE A 401 -4.95 29.98 -21.67
CA PHE A 401 -6.19 29.21 -21.61
C PHE A 401 -7.33 29.92 -22.35
N GLU A 402 -7.49 31.23 -22.16
CA GLU A 402 -8.53 32.01 -22.84
C GLU A 402 -8.32 32.03 -24.36
N GLU A 403 -7.08 32.20 -24.82
CA GLU A 403 -6.73 32.12 -26.24
C GLU A 403 -7.05 30.74 -26.83
N PHE A 404 -6.65 29.67 -26.11
CA PHE A 404 -6.99 28.30 -26.49
C PHE A 404 -8.51 28.06 -26.52
N ALA A 405 -9.25 28.51 -25.51
CA ALA A 405 -10.70 28.34 -25.46
C ALA A 405 -11.38 29.03 -26.64
N LYS A 406 -10.99 30.29 -26.96
CA LYS A 406 -11.51 31.08 -28.09
C LYS A 406 -11.21 30.47 -29.45
N SER A 407 -10.05 29.87 -29.61
CA SER A 407 -9.63 29.22 -30.88
C SER A 407 -10.12 27.76 -31.02
N SER A 408 -10.79 27.22 -30.00
CA SER A 408 -11.28 25.85 -29.97
C SER A 408 -12.80 25.78 -29.67
N TYR A 409 -13.17 25.36 -28.49
CA TYR A 409 -14.57 25.12 -28.11
C TYR A 409 -15.44 26.36 -28.20
N TYR A 410 -14.91 27.57 -27.94
CA TYR A 410 -15.64 28.85 -27.95
C TYR A 410 -15.59 29.61 -29.28
N GLU A 411 -15.00 29.05 -30.34
CA GLU A 411 -14.87 29.75 -31.64
C GLU A 411 -16.19 30.31 -32.20
N ASN A 412 -17.28 29.55 -32.09
CA ASN A 412 -18.60 29.95 -32.62
C ASN A 412 -19.64 30.24 -31.52
N VAL A 413 -19.21 30.25 -30.22
CA VAL A 413 -20.16 30.37 -29.10
C VAL A 413 -20.87 31.74 -29.09
N ASN A 414 -20.17 32.80 -29.43
CA ASN A 414 -20.80 34.13 -29.49
C ASN A 414 -21.97 34.20 -30.44
N ASP A 415 -21.84 33.63 -31.63
CA ASP A 415 -22.93 33.55 -32.62
C ASP A 415 -24.09 32.71 -32.11
N MET A 416 -23.81 31.61 -31.42
CA MET A 416 -24.81 30.76 -30.78
C MET A 416 -25.58 31.50 -29.69
N ILE A 417 -24.90 32.30 -28.86
CA ILE A 417 -25.52 33.08 -27.80
C ILE A 417 -26.42 34.18 -28.42
N GLU A 418 -25.92 34.91 -29.41
CA GLU A 418 -26.70 35.97 -30.10
C GLU A 418 -27.92 35.40 -30.77
N ASN A 419 -27.79 34.28 -31.45
CA ASN A 419 -28.92 33.64 -32.20
C ASN A 419 -29.78 32.72 -31.33
N LYS A 420 -29.42 32.52 -30.04
CA LYS A 420 -30.08 31.58 -29.11
C LYS A 420 -30.20 30.16 -29.65
N THR A 421 -29.18 29.71 -30.37
CA THR A 421 -29.13 28.38 -30.99
C THR A 421 -28.11 27.52 -30.29
N ASN A 422 -28.34 26.20 -30.18
CA ASN A 422 -27.42 25.20 -29.66
C ASN A 422 -26.80 25.54 -28.28
N LEU A 423 -27.61 26.12 -27.38
CA LEU A 423 -27.14 26.45 -26.01
C LEU A 423 -27.14 25.15 -25.18
N ASP A 424 -25.99 24.51 -25.13
CA ASP A 424 -25.79 23.26 -24.41
C ASP A 424 -25.64 23.52 -22.92
N GLU A 425 -26.10 22.57 -22.10
CA GLU A 425 -26.04 22.59 -20.67
C GLU A 425 -25.58 21.23 -20.14
N VAL A 426 -24.61 21.21 -19.25
CA VAL A 426 -24.22 20.02 -18.53
C VAL A 426 -25.28 19.71 -17.47
N THR A 427 -25.84 18.50 -17.54
CA THR A 427 -26.92 18.05 -16.65
C THR A 427 -26.40 17.14 -15.53
N THR A 428 -25.42 16.30 -15.83
CA THR A 428 -24.78 15.41 -14.84
C THR A 428 -23.30 15.25 -15.15
N TYR A 429 -22.55 14.81 -14.13
CA TYR A 429 -21.15 14.42 -14.28
C TYR A 429 -20.84 13.21 -13.41
N GLU A 430 -19.78 12.47 -13.77
CA GLU A 430 -19.23 11.39 -12.98
C GLU A 430 -17.70 11.50 -12.94
N VAL A 431 -17.10 11.21 -11.78
CA VAL A 431 -15.64 11.21 -11.61
C VAL A 431 -15.12 9.81 -11.88
N ASN A 432 -14.52 9.58 -13.04
CA ASN A 432 -13.99 8.29 -13.44
C ASN A 432 -12.71 7.91 -12.69
N TYR A 433 -11.80 8.87 -12.50
CA TYR A 433 -10.55 8.65 -11.76
C TYR A 433 -9.96 9.95 -11.22
N THR A 434 -9.08 9.79 -10.22
CA THR A 434 -8.20 10.85 -9.70
C THR A 434 -6.85 10.23 -9.40
N ARG A 435 -5.80 10.72 -10.08
CA ARG A 435 -4.44 10.16 -9.97
C ARG A 435 -3.38 11.26 -10.08
N ALA A 436 -2.16 10.97 -9.63
CA ALA A 436 -1.02 11.83 -9.94
C ALA A 436 -0.84 11.90 -11.48
N SER A 437 -0.55 13.10 -11.99
CA SER A 437 -0.32 13.31 -13.42
C SER A 437 1.14 13.02 -13.77
N ASP A 438 1.35 12.48 -14.96
CA ASP A 438 2.68 12.30 -15.54
C ASP A 438 3.15 13.56 -16.32
N VAL A 439 2.32 14.60 -16.36
CA VAL A 439 2.58 15.86 -17.07
C VAL A 439 3.35 16.81 -16.17
N THR A 440 4.44 17.38 -16.69
CA THR A 440 5.14 18.51 -16.07
C THR A 440 5.10 19.69 -17.02
N LEU A 441 4.62 20.82 -16.56
CA LEU A 441 4.50 22.04 -17.37
C LEU A 441 5.67 22.96 -17.08
N SER A 442 6.26 23.56 -18.15
CA SER A 442 7.35 24.51 -18.04
C SER A 442 6.98 25.72 -17.15
N GLY A 443 7.84 26.04 -16.20
CA GLY A 443 7.63 27.10 -15.20
C GLY A 443 6.80 26.69 -13.99
N LEU A 444 6.41 25.42 -13.88
CA LEU A 444 5.65 24.85 -12.75
C LEU A 444 6.24 23.51 -12.28
N GLU A 445 7.54 23.29 -12.49
CA GLU A 445 8.23 22.03 -12.24
C GLU A 445 8.21 21.60 -10.76
N ASP A 446 8.08 22.55 -9.84
CA ASP A 446 8.08 22.33 -8.39
C ASP A 446 6.72 21.91 -7.81
N TYR A 447 5.67 21.81 -8.64
CA TYR A 447 4.32 21.46 -8.18
C TYR A 447 3.97 20.00 -8.44
N GLU A 448 3.21 19.42 -7.52
CA GLU A 448 2.56 18.10 -7.74
C GLU A 448 1.29 18.30 -8.59
N TYR A 449 1.18 17.54 -9.65
CA TYR A 449 0.04 17.58 -10.55
C TYR A 449 -0.93 16.44 -10.27
N THR A 450 -2.23 16.75 -10.32
CA THR A 450 -3.31 15.77 -10.17
C THR A 450 -4.22 15.77 -11.40
N ASP A 451 -4.38 14.63 -12.05
CA ASP A 451 -5.35 14.42 -13.12
C ASP A 451 -6.67 13.94 -12.53
N VAL A 452 -7.76 14.60 -12.92
CA VAL A 452 -9.14 14.17 -12.65
C VAL A 452 -9.81 13.89 -13.99
N GLY A 453 -10.19 12.63 -14.19
CA GLY A 453 -11.00 12.21 -15.34
C GLY A 453 -12.47 12.33 -15.00
N LEU A 454 -13.22 13.01 -15.86
CA LEU A 454 -14.66 13.27 -15.72
C LEU A 454 -15.41 12.77 -16.94
N GLU A 455 -16.56 12.15 -16.71
CA GLU A 455 -17.57 11.94 -17.73
C GLU A 455 -18.67 12.99 -17.57
N ILE A 456 -18.97 13.73 -18.64
CA ILE A 456 -19.89 14.86 -18.62
C ILE A 456 -21.05 14.56 -19.57
N THR A 457 -22.29 14.67 -19.08
CA THR A 457 -23.52 14.45 -19.88
C THR A 457 -24.27 15.77 -20.07
N PHE A 458 -24.66 16.03 -21.31
CA PHE A 458 -25.38 17.22 -21.71
C PHE A 458 -26.89 16.97 -21.78
N ASN A 459 -27.69 18.05 -21.74
CA ASN A 459 -29.15 18.03 -21.96
C ASN A 459 -29.54 17.55 -23.36
N LYS A 460 -28.64 17.67 -24.34
CA LYS A 460 -28.76 17.23 -25.73
C LYS A 460 -27.36 16.90 -26.27
N LYS A 461 -27.29 16.47 -27.55
CA LYS A 461 -25.96 16.28 -28.17
C LYS A 461 -25.20 17.61 -28.21
N ASN A 462 -23.99 17.59 -27.70
CA ASN A 462 -23.12 18.76 -27.66
C ASN A 462 -22.78 19.25 -29.08
N PHE A 463 -22.80 20.55 -29.31
CA PHE A 463 -22.63 21.14 -30.63
C PHE A 463 -21.25 20.88 -31.24
N TYR A 464 -20.23 20.73 -30.40
CA TYR A 464 -18.81 20.55 -30.81
C TYR A 464 -18.50 19.07 -31.11
N TYR A 465 -18.97 18.15 -30.27
CA TYR A 465 -18.67 16.72 -30.38
C TYR A 465 -19.78 15.91 -31.08
N ASN A 466 -21.00 16.41 -31.16
CA ASN A 466 -22.18 15.68 -31.61
C ASN A 466 -22.52 14.43 -30.76
N TYR A 467 -22.04 14.37 -29.51
CA TYR A 467 -22.35 13.33 -28.53
C TYR A 467 -23.07 13.92 -27.33
N GLN A 468 -23.86 13.10 -26.62
CA GLN A 468 -24.55 13.53 -25.42
C GLN A 468 -23.65 13.40 -24.18
N THR A 469 -22.67 12.50 -24.20
CA THR A 469 -21.73 12.26 -23.14
C THR A 469 -20.32 12.34 -23.70
N ILE A 470 -19.40 13.01 -22.96
CA ILE A 470 -17.98 13.16 -23.32
C ILE A 470 -17.09 12.86 -22.12
N ASN A 471 -15.89 12.37 -22.38
CA ASN A 471 -14.86 12.22 -21.35
C ASN A 471 -13.87 13.37 -21.45
N VAL A 472 -13.53 13.95 -20.30
CA VAL A 472 -12.58 15.06 -20.20
C VAL A 472 -11.57 14.79 -19.09
N LYS A 473 -10.35 15.29 -19.28
CA LYS A 473 -9.30 15.23 -18.25
C LYS A 473 -8.94 16.64 -17.83
N VAL A 474 -9.05 16.92 -16.55
CA VAL A 474 -8.64 18.19 -15.93
C VAL A 474 -7.40 17.95 -15.10
N THR A 475 -6.33 18.68 -15.36
CA THR A 475 -5.09 18.62 -14.56
C THR A 475 -5.02 19.84 -13.63
N LEU A 476 -4.79 19.57 -12.35
CA LEU A 476 -4.73 20.62 -11.30
C LEU A 476 -3.39 20.58 -10.58
N ILE A 477 -3.01 21.74 -10.02
CA ILE A 477 -1.93 21.88 -9.05
C ILE A 477 -2.49 22.38 -7.71
N GLU A 478 -1.79 22.07 -6.61
CA GLU A 478 -2.07 22.63 -5.29
C GLU A 478 -1.02 23.67 -4.93
N LYS A 479 -1.46 24.91 -4.70
CA LYS A 479 -0.62 26.03 -4.20
C LYS A 479 -1.30 26.67 -2.99
N ASN A 480 -0.61 26.76 -1.87
CA ASN A 480 -1.14 27.35 -0.63
C ASN A 480 -2.50 26.74 -0.20
N ASN A 481 -2.65 25.43 -0.27
CA ASN A 481 -3.86 24.65 -0.03
C ASN A 481 -5.03 24.89 -1.03
N ARG A 482 -4.82 25.68 -2.07
CA ARG A 482 -5.81 25.92 -3.12
C ARG A 482 -5.47 25.09 -4.35
N PHE A 483 -6.47 24.40 -4.89
CA PHE A 483 -6.37 23.74 -6.19
C PHE A 483 -6.67 24.73 -7.30
N SER A 484 -5.83 24.72 -8.34
CA SER A 484 -6.01 25.53 -9.54
C SER A 484 -5.85 24.64 -10.78
N VAL A 485 -6.69 24.82 -11.76
CA VAL A 485 -6.61 24.10 -13.02
C VAL A 485 -5.45 24.65 -13.84
N VAL A 486 -4.66 23.80 -14.44
CA VAL A 486 -3.50 24.16 -15.29
C VAL A 486 -3.59 23.59 -16.69
N SER A 487 -4.46 22.57 -16.91
CA SER A 487 -4.69 21.99 -18.22
C SER A 487 -6.08 21.35 -18.30
N LEU A 488 -6.68 21.46 -19.48
CA LEU A 488 -7.90 20.78 -19.88
C LEU A 488 -7.62 20.01 -21.16
N ASP A 489 -7.84 18.70 -21.13
CA ASP A 489 -7.73 17.82 -22.29
C ASP A 489 -9.08 17.17 -22.56
N PHE A 490 -9.64 17.41 -23.72
CA PHE A 490 -10.94 16.92 -24.15
C PHE A 490 -10.93 16.32 -25.57
N ASN A 491 -9.74 16.21 -26.19
CA ASN A 491 -9.60 15.76 -27.57
C ASN A 491 -9.56 14.20 -27.72
N ASN A 492 -9.42 13.44 -26.62
CA ASN A 492 -9.20 12.00 -26.65
C ASN A 492 -10.33 11.14 -26.06
N GLY A 493 -11.54 11.66 -25.94
CA GLY A 493 -12.54 10.99 -25.12
C GLY A 493 -13.90 10.77 -25.74
N VAL A 494 -13.96 10.11 -26.90
CA VAL A 494 -15.22 9.48 -27.34
C VAL A 494 -15.15 8.00 -26.95
N SER A 495 -15.95 7.60 -25.95
CA SER A 495 -16.26 6.17 -25.75
C SER A 495 -17.24 5.76 -26.85
N GLU A 496 -16.83 4.82 -27.71
CA GLU A 496 -17.75 4.09 -28.59
C GLU A 496 -18.78 3.30 -27.79
#